data_417045b0ba5af3b1966fbe87bf32563a
#
_entry.id   417045b0ba5af3b1966fbe87bf32563a
#
_cell.length_a   1.000
_cell.length_b   1.000
_cell.length_c   1.000
_cell.angle_alpha   90.00
_cell.angle_beta   90.00
_cell.angle_gamma   90.00
#
_symmetry.space_group_name_H-M   'P 1'
#
loop_
_entity.id
_entity.type
_entity.pdbx_description
1 polymer ?
#
loop_
_entity_poly.entity_id
_entity_poly.type
_entity_poly.pdbx_seq_one_letter_code
_entity_poly.pdbx_strand_id
1 'polypeptide(L)'
;MENGMKKYFGAHVSASGGVQNAPVNAHGIGAGGFALFTKNQRQWRAAPLEPETIEAFRRACRENGYLPQAILPHDSYLINLGHPGKDELQKSREAFVDEMRRCGQLGLDRLNFHPGSHLGQITVEECLDRVAESINIALEQTEGVTAVIENTAGQGSNVGFDFGHLAYIIDRVEDKSRVGYCIDTCHAFAAGYDLSSAAACDATFALLDRTVPMKYLRGMHLNDAMKPLGSRVDRHAPLGEGTIGLEAFRYIAADSRFDGMPLILETPDESRWAAEIRTLRELAEAR
;
A
#
# COMPACT_ATOMS: atom_id res chain seq x y z
N MET A 1 16.96 23.41 15.03
CA MET A 1 15.94 22.95 14.06
C MET A 1 15.92 21.43 14.19
N GLU A 2 14.98 20.91 14.96
CA GLU A 2 14.82 19.45 15.17
C GLU A 2 14.42 18.81 13.85
N ASN A 3 15.34 18.04 13.30
CA ASN A 3 15.11 17.20 12.13
C ASN A 3 14.41 15.91 12.57
N GLY A 4 13.22 16.04 13.17
CA GLY A 4 12.38 14.87 13.43
C GLY A 4 11.97 14.27 12.09
N MET A 5 12.25 12.98 11.86
CA MET A 5 11.80 12.28 10.66
C MET A 5 10.28 12.42 10.57
N LYS A 6 9.81 13.00 9.46
CA LYS A 6 8.42 13.36 9.25
C LYS A 6 7.63 12.15 8.75
N LYS A 7 6.46 11.90 9.33
CA LYS A 7 5.47 10.99 8.76
C LYS A 7 4.75 11.65 7.59
N TYR A 8 4.52 10.91 6.51
CA TYR A 8 3.82 11.42 5.33
C TYR A 8 2.36 10.99 5.36
N PHE A 9 1.56 11.63 6.23
CA PHE A 9 0.10 11.39 6.26
C PHE A 9 -0.57 11.92 5.00
N GLY A 10 -1.41 11.08 4.39
CA GLY A 10 -2.12 11.44 3.17
C GLY A 10 -3.28 10.52 2.86
N ALA A 11 -3.74 10.54 1.61
CA ALA A 11 -4.85 9.72 1.14
C ALA A 11 -4.62 9.19 -0.28
N HIS A 12 -5.39 8.18 -0.67
CA HIS A 12 -5.39 7.63 -2.02
C HIS A 12 -6.24 8.53 -2.94
N VAL A 13 -5.60 9.55 -3.50
CA VAL A 13 -6.29 10.61 -4.22
C VAL A 13 -6.61 10.23 -5.66
N SER A 14 -7.64 10.88 -6.20
CA SER A 14 -8.03 10.72 -7.59
C SER A 14 -6.95 11.24 -8.56
N ALA A 15 -6.68 10.45 -9.61
CA ALA A 15 -5.91 10.84 -10.79
C ALA A 15 -6.80 11.11 -12.01
N SER A 16 -8.08 11.40 -11.79
CA SER A 16 -9.04 11.69 -12.87
C SER A 16 -8.60 12.88 -13.70
N GLY A 17 -8.68 12.77 -15.02
CA GLY A 17 -8.19 13.78 -15.96
C GLY A 17 -6.68 13.74 -16.21
N GLY A 18 -5.95 12.81 -15.59
CA GLY A 18 -4.53 12.57 -15.78
C GLY A 18 -3.76 12.50 -14.47
N VAL A 19 -2.67 11.71 -14.47
CA VAL A 19 -1.88 11.45 -13.25
C VAL A 19 -1.30 12.72 -12.62
N GLN A 20 -1.05 13.77 -13.41
CA GLN A 20 -0.54 15.08 -12.96
C GLN A 20 -1.49 15.81 -12.00
N ASN A 21 -2.76 15.39 -11.93
CA ASN A 21 -3.75 15.97 -11.02
C ASN A 21 -3.62 15.40 -9.60
N ALA A 22 -3.06 14.20 -9.44
CA ALA A 22 -2.94 13.56 -8.13
C ALA A 22 -2.11 14.38 -7.11
N PRO A 23 -0.91 14.91 -7.44
CA PRO A 23 -0.17 15.78 -6.51
C PRO A 23 -0.94 17.06 -6.13
N VAL A 24 -1.71 17.63 -7.07
CA VAL A 24 -2.53 18.83 -6.83
C VAL A 24 -3.69 18.51 -5.88
N ASN A 25 -4.38 17.39 -6.13
CA ASN A 25 -5.48 16.91 -5.28
C ASN A 25 -4.98 16.60 -3.85
N ALA A 26 -3.83 15.96 -3.73
CA ALA A 26 -3.20 15.67 -2.44
C ALA A 26 -2.83 16.96 -1.68
N HIS A 27 -2.27 17.95 -2.38
CA HIS A 27 -1.97 19.25 -1.79
C HIS A 27 -3.24 19.97 -1.31
N GLY A 28 -4.32 19.91 -2.08
CA GLY A 28 -5.60 20.54 -1.76
C GLY A 28 -6.24 20.03 -0.46
N ILE A 29 -5.97 18.79 -0.05
CA ILE A 29 -6.42 18.23 1.24
C ILE A 29 -5.36 18.34 2.34
N GLY A 30 -4.25 19.02 2.07
CA GLY A 30 -3.15 19.20 3.01
C GLY A 30 -2.32 17.94 3.26
N ALA A 31 -2.33 16.95 2.35
CA ALA A 31 -1.56 15.72 2.50
C ALA A 31 -0.05 15.95 2.49
N GLY A 32 0.71 15.18 3.29
CA GLY A 32 2.18 15.14 3.28
C GLY A 32 2.74 14.06 2.36
N GLY A 33 1.92 13.10 1.96
CA GLY A 33 2.17 12.03 1.00
C GLY A 33 0.85 11.63 0.35
N PHE A 34 0.86 10.73 -0.63
CA PHE A 34 -0.38 10.26 -1.25
C PHE A 34 -0.19 8.91 -1.97
N ALA A 35 -1.31 8.25 -2.23
CA ALA A 35 -1.39 7.15 -3.19
C ALA A 35 -2.19 7.58 -4.42
N LEU A 36 -1.99 6.87 -5.52
CA LEU A 36 -2.72 7.05 -6.76
C LEU A 36 -2.70 5.76 -7.58
N PHE A 37 -3.66 5.61 -8.50
CA PHE A 37 -3.54 4.66 -9.60
C PHE A 37 -2.84 5.34 -10.78
N THR A 38 -1.82 4.68 -11.37
CA THR A 38 -1.08 5.24 -12.52
C THR A 38 -1.85 5.11 -13.84
N LYS A 39 -2.94 4.34 -13.84
CA LYS A 39 -3.94 4.19 -14.90
C LYS A 39 -5.30 3.84 -14.29
N ASN A 40 -6.33 3.69 -15.12
CA ASN A 40 -7.63 3.24 -14.64
C ASN A 40 -7.52 1.82 -14.06
N GLN A 41 -7.78 1.67 -12.76
CA GLN A 41 -7.67 0.41 -12.01
C GLN A 41 -8.65 -0.69 -12.42
N ARG A 42 -9.61 -0.38 -13.30
CA ARG A 42 -10.60 -1.32 -13.85
C ARG A 42 -10.29 -1.72 -15.30
N GLN A 43 -9.11 -1.35 -15.82
CA GLN A 43 -8.69 -1.65 -17.18
C GLN A 43 -7.33 -2.34 -17.19
N TRP A 44 -7.22 -3.41 -17.96
CA TRP A 44 -5.99 -4.16 -18.15
C TRP A 44 -4.90 -3.37 -18.87
N ARG A 45 -5.31 -2.57 -19.85
CA ARG A 45 -4.39 -1.80 -20.71
C ARG A 45 -4.77 -0.32 -20.68
N ALA A 46 -3.76 0.52 -20.75
CA ALA A 46 -3.90 1.95 -20.97
C ALA A 46 -2.90 2.40 -22.05
N ALA A 47 -3.16 3.55 -22.65
CA ALA A 47 -2.18 4.19 -23.52
C ALA A 47 -0.86 4.45 -22.75
N PRO A 48 0.29 4.45 -23.43
CA PRO A 48 1.55 4.92 -22.82
C PRO A 48 1.38 6.31 -22.21
N LEU A 49 2.18 6.61 -21.19
CA LEU A 49 2.25 7.97 -20.64
C LEU A 49 2.97 8.86 -21.65
N GLU A 50 2.32 9.94 -22.06
CA GLU A 50 2.95 10.93 -22.93
C GLU A 50 4.03 11.72 -22.17
N PRO A 51 5.15 12.12 -22.82
CA PRO A 51 6.25 12.84 -22.20
C PRO A 51 5.79 14.10 -21.45
N GLU A 52 4.83 14.83 -22.01
CA GLU A 52 4.25 16.04 -21.42
C GLU A 52 3.51 15.73 -20.11
N THR A 53 2.80 14.60 -20.07
CA THR A 53 2.09 14.13 -18.86
C THR A 53 3.08 13.73 -17.76
N ILE A 54 4.16 13.03 -18.12
CA ILE A 54 5.23 12.65 -17.19
C ILE A 54 5.87 13.89 -16.58
N GLU A 55 6.25 14.87 -17.42
CA GLU A 55 6.87 16.10 -16.92
C GLU A 55 5.91 16.95 -16.11
N ALA A 56 4.63 17.01 -16.48
CA ALA A 56 3.60 17.70 -15.72
C ALA A 56 3.42 17.07 -14.31
N PHE A 57 3.40 15.74 -14.21
CA PHE A 57 3.34 15.03 -12.93
C PHE A 57 4.56 15.34 -12.05
N ARG A 58 5.78 15.19 -12.61
CA ARG A 58 7.02 15.45 -11.90
C ARG A 58 7.13 16.90 -11.43
N ARG A 59 6.70 17.85 -12.27
CA ARG A 59 6.65 19.27 -11.93
C ARG A 59 5.66 19.51 -10.79
N ALA A 60 4.43 18.98 -10.87
CA ALA A 60 3.44 19.12 -9.82
C ALA A 60 3.91 18.54 -8.48
N CYS A 61 4.64 17.40 -8.48
CA CYS A 61 5.27 16.87 -7.27
C CYS A 61 6.30 17.85 -6.70
N ARG A 62 7.20 18.40 -7.54
CA ARG A 62 8.23 19.36 -7.07
C ARG A 62 7.58 20.64 -6.51
N GLU A 63 6.61 21.22 -7.21
CA GLU A 63 5.93 22.45 -6.80
C GLU A 63 5.18 22.31 -5.48
N ASN A 64 4.65 21.12 -5.19
CA ASN A 64 3.93 20.82 -3.95
C ASN A 64 4.80 20.13 -2.88
N GLY A 65 6.10 19.97 -3.12
CA GLY A 65 7.08 19.45 -2.15
C GLY A 65 6.98 17.94 -1.89
N TYR A 66 6.44 17.17 -2.82
CA TYR A 66 6.38 15.71 -2.72
C TYR A 66 7.66 15.06 -3.19
N LEU A 67 8.24 14.20 -2.33
CA LEU A 67 9.36 13.34 -2.64
C LEU A 67 8.86 11.93 -3.02
N PRO A 68 9.58 11.16 -3.84
CA PRO A 68 9.16 9.83 -4.25
C PRO A 68 8.81 8.90 -3.06
N GLN A 69 9.60 8.96 -1.97
CA GLN A 69 9.37 8.15 -0.78
C GLN A 69 8.09 8.49 -0.01
N ALA A 70 7.44 9.62 -0.29
CA ALA A 70 6.15 10.02 0.29
C ALA A 70 4.94 9.54 -0.53
N ILE A 71 5.18 8.89 -1.65
CA ILE A 71 4.13 8.47 -2.58
C ILE A 71 4.08 6.94 -2.65
N LEU A 72 2.89 6.37 -2.48
CA LEU A 72 2.63 4.92 -2.48
C LEU A 72 1.62 4.57 -3.59
N PRO A 73 2.03 4.52 -4.87
CA PRO A 73 1.12 4.14 -5.95
C PRO A 73 0.57 2.73 -5.73
N HIS A 74 -0.66 2.51 -6.15
CA HIS A 74 -1.29 1.20 -6.09
C HIS A 74 -1.53 0.66 -7.50
N ASP A 75 -1.41 -0.67 -7.68
CA ASP A 75 -1.71 -1.33 -8.95
C ASP A 75 -3.22 -1.54 -9.17
N SER A 76 -3.58 -2.05 -10.34
CA SER A 76 -4.96 -2.40 -10.68
C SER A 76 -5.45 -3.61 -9.88
N TYR A 77 -6.67 -3.53 -9.32
CA TYR A 77 -7.36 -4.65 -8.65
C TYR A 77 -7.62 -5.88 -9.55
N LEU A 78 -7.40 -5.76 -10.85
CA LEU A 78 -7.54 -6.87 -11.80
C LEU A 78 -6.34 -7.83 -11.73
N ILE A 79 -5.19 -7.37 -11.24
CA ILE A 79 -3.94 -8.12 -11.22
C ILE A 79 -4.00 -9.19 -10.12
N ASN A 80 -3.70 -10.43 -10.49
CA ASN A 80 -3.56 -11.56 -9.58
C ASN A 80 -2.25 -12.29 -9.90
N LEU A 81 -1.18 -11.95 -9.19
CA LEU A 81 0.17 -12.50 -9.44
C LEU A 81 0.31 -13.96 -9.00
N GLY A 82 -0.67 -14.50 -8.26
CA GLY A 82 -0.76 -15.90 -7.86
C GLY A 82 -1.81 -16.71 -8.63
N HIS A 83 -2.35 -16.20 -9.74
CA HIS A 83 -3.47 -16.80 -10.47
C HIS A 83 -3.19 -18.26 -10.89
N PRO A 84 -4.14 -19.21 -10.67
CA PRO A 84 -3.96 -20.63 -11.02
C PRO A 84 -3.90 -20.89 -12.53
N GLY A 85 -4.65 -20.15 -13.33
CA GLY A 85 -4.67 -20.27 -14.80
C GLY A 85 -3.44 -19.61 -15.45
N LYS A 86 -2.82 -20.32 -16.39
CA LYS A 86 -1.56 -19.88 -17.02
C LYS A 86 -1.71 -18.58 -17.79
N ASP A 87 -2.78 -18.45 -18.59
CA ASP A 87 -2.99 -17.30 -19.46
C ASP A 87 -3.35 -16.05 -18.65
N GLU A 88 -4.18 -16.20 -17.61
CA GLU A 88 -4.55 -15.13 -16.69
C GLU A 88 -3.36 -14.68 -15.83
N LEU A 89 -2.50 -15.62 -15.41
CA LEU A 89 -1.26 -15.31 -14.70
C LEU A 89 -0.32 -14.50 -15.60
N GLN A 90 -0.13 -14.93 -16.85
CA GLN A 90 0.71 -14.21 -17.81
C GLN A 90 0.18 -12.80 -18.07
N LYS A 91 -1.14 -12.64 -18.23
CA LYS A 91 -1.78 -11.34 -18.40
C LYS A 91 -1.59 -10.44 -17.17
N SER A 92 -1.67 -11.01 -15.95
CA SER A 92 -1.41 -10.29 -14.70
C SER A 92 0.05 -9.84 -14.60
N ARG A 93 1.01 -10.70 -14.96
CA ARG A 93 2.44 -10.37 -15.01
C ARG A 93 2.75 -9.22 -15.96
N GLU A 94 2.20 -9.28 -17.19
CA GLU A 94 2.34 -8.20 -18.17
C GLU A 94 1.78 -6.87 -17.68
N ALA A 95 0.60 -6.91 -17.05
CA ALA A 95 -0.02 -5.72 -16.48
C ALA A 95 0.80 -5.15 -15.31
N PHE A 96 1.34 -6.01 -14.44
CA PHE A 96 2.17 -5.59 -13.32
C PHE A 96 3.49 -4.95 -13.78
N VAL A 97 4.14 -5.54 -14.80
CA VAL A 97 5.34 -4.94 -15.43
C VAL A 97 5.03 -3.57 -16.03
N ASP A 98 3.88 -3.38 -16.68
CA ASP A 98 3.43 -2.07 -17.18
C ASP A 98 3.26 -1.05 -16.05
N GLU A 99 2.64 -1.45 -14.93
CA GLU A 99 2.47 -0.57 -13.76
C GLU A 99 3.83 -0.18 -13.13
N MET A 100 4.76 -1.13 -12.99
CA MET A 100 6.12 -0.86 -12.52
C MET A 100 6.85 0.14 -13.43
N ARG A 101 6.76 -0.03 -14.76
CA ARG A 101 7.35 0.89 -15.74
C ARG A 101 6.73 2.29 -15.66
N ARG A 102 5.42 2.39 -15.50
CA ARG A 102 4.73 3.69 -15.28
C ARG A 102 5.23 4.39 -14.04
N CYS A 103 5.39 3.67 -12.93
CA CYS A 103 5.98 4.23 -11.72
C CYS A 103 7.38 4.80 -11.99
N GLY A 104 8.27 4.04 -12.62
CA GLY A 104 9.61 4.52 -13.00
C GLY A 104 9.59 5.73 -13.92
N GLN A 105 8.72 5.74 -14.95
CA GLN A 105 8.52 6.89 -15.83
C GLN A 105 8.08 8.15 -15.08
N LEU A 106 7.21 8.01 -14.08
CA LEU A 106 6.77 9.12 -13.23
C LEU A 106 7.81 9.55 -12.19
N GLY A 107 8.91 8.79 -12.03
CA GLY A 107 9.94 9.04 -11.01
C GLY A 107 9.55 8.57 -9.63
N LEU A 108 8.64 7.60 -9.54
CA LEU A 108 8.22 6.94 -8.30
C LEU A 108 9.12 5.73 -8.03
N ASP A 109 9.40 5.46 -6.77
CA ASP A 109 10.38 4.45 -6.33
C ASP A 109 9.75 3.14 -5.84
N ARG A 110 8.41 3.03 -5.87
CA ARG A 110 7.67 1.85 -5.39
C ARG A 110 6.33 1.69 -6.08
N LEU A 111 5.77 0.47 -5.99
CA LEU A 111 4.41 0.13 -6.39
C LEU A 111 3.81 -0.83 -5.36
N ASN A 112 2.71 -0.42 -4.72
CA ASN A 112 1.93 -1.24 -3.80
C ASN A 112 0.94 -2.11 -4.56
N PHE A 113 0.71 -3.35 -4.10
CA PHE A 113 -0.20 -4.28 -4.75
C PHE A 113 -0.68 -5.38 -3.80
N HIS A 114 -1.89 -5.89 -4.03
CA HIS A 114 -2.37 -7.10 -3.39
C HIS A 114 -1.71 -8.34 -4.02
N PRO A 115 -1.20 -9.31 -3.26
CA PRO A 115 -0.45 -10.43 -3.83
C PRO A 115 -1.30 -11.34 -4.75
N GLY A 116 -2.61 -11.42 -4.49
CA GLY A 116 -3.53 -12.17 -5.33
C GLY A 116 -4.29 -13.28 -4.59
N SER A 117 -4.75 -14.27 -5.34
CA SER A 117 -5.72 -15.27 -4.86
C SER A 117 -5.52 -16.61 -5.54
N HIS A 118 -5.60 -17.70 -4.77
CA HIS A 118 -5.51 -19.07 -5.25
C HIS A 118 -6.82 -19.62 -5.86
N LEU A 119 -7.91 -18.86 -5.79
CA LEU A 119 -9.24 -19.18 -6.33
C LEU A 119 -9.80 -20.56 -5.93
N GLY A 120 -9.25 -21.20 -4.88
CA GLY A 120 -9.58 -22.56 -4.48
C GLY A 120 -9.12 -23.66 -5.46
N GLN A 121 -8.25 -23.33 -6.43
CA GLN A 121 -7.81 -24.23 -7.51
C GLN A 121 -6.39 -24.74 -7.33
N ILE A 122 -5.57 -24.06 -6.55
CA ILE A 122 -4.20 -24.43 -6.19
C ILE A 122 -4.03 -24.25 -4.67
N THR A 123 -2.94 -24.78 -4.13
CA THR A 123 -2.61 -24.58 -2.72
C THR A 123 -2.19 -23.13 -2.43
N VAL A 124 -2.26 -22.75 -1.16
CA VAL A 124 -1.75 -21.42 -0.73
C VAL A 124 -0.26 -21.29 -1.08
N GLU A 125 0.52 -22.32 -0.81
CA GLU A 125 1.97 -22.34 -1.07
C GLU A 125 2.28 -22.16 -2.56
N GLU A 126 1.61 -22.91 -3.46
CA GLU A 126 1.74 -22.73 -4.91
C GLU A 126 1.37 -21.32 -5.37
N CYS A 127 0.35 -20.69 -4.73
CA CYS A 127 -0.04 -19.33 -5.01
C CYS A 127 1.07 -18.35 -4.60
N LEU A 128 1.65 -18.51 -3.42
CA LEU A 128 2.74 -17.67 -2.92
C LEU A 128 4.02 -17.82 -3.76
N ASP A 129 4.34 -19.03 -4.23
CA ASP A 129 5.45 -19.29 -5.14
C ASP A 129 5.26 -18.53 -6.47
N ARG A 130 4.04 -18.57 -7.04
CA ARG A 130 3.71 -17.82 -8.26
C ARG A 130 3.81 -16.31 -8.07
N VAL A 131 3.41 -15.80 -6.90
CA VAL A 131 3.56 -14.37 -6.56
C VAL A 131 5.03 -14.00 -6.54
N ALA A 132 5.87 -14.76 -5.86
CA ALA A 132 7.31 -14.50 -5.77
C ALA A 132 7.97 -14.56 -7.16
N GLU A 133 7.66 -15.58 -7.98
CA GLU A 133 8.13 -15.70 -9.35
C GLU A 133 7.70 -14.49 -10.21
N SER A 134 6.44 -14.06 -10.08
CA SER A 134 5.90 -12.91 -10.82
C SER A 134 6.61 -11.60 -10.44
N ILE A 135 6.96 -11.44 -9.16
CA ILE A 135 7.78 -10.30 -8.70
C ILE A 135 9.18 -10.38 -9.32
N ASN A 136 9.86 -11.54 -9.27
CA ASN A 136 11.20 -11.70 -9.86
C ASN A 136 11.19 -11.33 -11.35
N ILE A 137 10.22 -11.85 -12.13
CA ILE A 137 10.05 -11.52 -13.55
C ILE A 137 9.87 -10.00 -13.75
N ALA A 138 9.10 -9.34 -12.90
CA ALA A 138 8.88 -7.90 -13.00
C ALA A 138 10.15 -7.09 -12.66
N LEU A 139 10.88 -7.51 -11.63
CA LEU A 139 12.13 -6.86 -11.22
C LEU A 139 13.23 -7.00 -12.26
N GLU A 140 13.31 -8.15 -12.97
CA GLU A 140 14.24 -8.34 -14.10
C GLU A 140 13.94 -7.41 -15.29
N GLN A 141 12.66 -7.06 -15.50
CA GLN A 141 12.20 -6.25 -16.64
C GLN A 141 12.07 -4.76 -16.34
N THR A 142 12.36 -4.34 -15.11
CA THR A 142 12.20 -2.95 -14.64
C THR A 142 13.36 -2.54 -13.76
N GLU A 143 13.53 -1.23 -13.57
CA GLU A 143 14.59 -0.66 -12.74
C GLU A 143 14.04 0.38 -11.76
N GLY A 144 14.68 0.54 -10.60
CA GLY A 144 14.47 1.65 -9.67
C GLY A 144 13.14 1.66 -8.90
N VAL A 145 12.24 0.71 -9.16
CA VAL A 145 10.93 0.61 -8.49
C VAL A 145 10.88 -0.63 -7.59
N THR A 146 10.45 -0.46 -6.36
CA THR A 146 10.29 -1.52 -5.36
C THR A 146 8.88 -2.12 -5.46
N ALA A 147 8.76 -3.44 -5.53
CA ALA A 147 7.50 -4.16 -5.41
C ALA A 147 7.10 -4.22 -3.93
N VAL A 148 5.98 -3.61 -3.57
CA VAL A 148 5.49 -3.50 -2.20
C VAL A 148 4.23 -4.33 -2.03
N ILE A 149 4.36 -5.45 -1.30
CA ILE A 149 3.29 -6.44 -1.11
C ILE A 149 2.39 -5.95 0.02
N GLU A 150 1.12 -5.72 -0.25
CA GLU A 150 0.16 -5.38 0.79
C GLU A 150 -0.40 -6.62 1.47
N ASN A 151 -0.55 -6.57 2.81
CA ASN A 151 -1.34 -7.57 3.51
C ASN A 151 -2.83 -7.44 3.14
N THR A 152 -3.54 -8.54 3.15
CA THR A 152 -4.98 -8.58 2.83
C THR A 152 -5.82 -9.01 4.04
N ALA A 153 -7.13 -8.78 3.97
CA ALA A 153 -8.07 -9.26 4.98
C ALA A 153 -8.25 -10.78 4.99
N GLY A 154 -7.78 -11.49 3.95
CA GLY A 154 -8.05 -12.91 3.75
C GLY A 154 -9.47 -13.21 3.33
N GLN A 155 -10.13 -12.27 2.67
CA GLN A 155 -11.47 -12.44 2.12
C GLN A 155 -11.44 -13.45 0.97
N GLY A 156 -12.35 -14.42 0.99
CA GLY A 156 -12.44 -15.45 -0.04
C GLY A 156 -11.18 -16.35 -0.07
N SER A 157 -10.44 -16.31 -1.16
CA SER A 157 -9.22 -17.08 -1.40
C SER A 157 -7.97 -16.22 -1.57
N ASN A 158 -8.02 -14.95 -1.10
CA ASN A 158 -6.88 -14.03 -1.15
C ASN A 158 -5.77 -14.52 -0.21
N VAL A 159 -4.53 -14.47 -0.70
CA VAL A 159 -3.31 -14.69 0.10
C VAL A 159 -2.77 -13.35 0.64
N GLY A 160 -1.78 -13.38 1.54
CA GLY A 160 -1.21 -12.17 2.15
C GLY A 160 -1.86 -11.76 3.47
N PHE A 161 -2.89 -12.46 3.93
CA PHE A 161 -3.55 -12.16 5.21
C PHE A 161 -2.74 -12.62 6.43
N ASP A 162 -1.84 -13.56 6.27
CA ASP A 162 -0.90 -14.00 7.30
C ASP A 162 0.44 -13.31 7.07
N PHE A 163 1.05 -12.74 8.11
CA PHE A 163 2.39 -12.12 8.01
C PHE A 163 3.45 -13.11 7.53
N GLY A 164 3.26 -14.41 7.80
CA GLY A 164 4.08 -15.48 7.25
C GLY A 164 4.02 -15.56 5.72
N HIS A 165 2.91 -15.19 5.09
CA HIS A 165 2.82 -15.12 3.63
C HIS A 165 3.73 -14.02 3.06
N LEU A 166 3.80 -12.85 3.72
CA LEU A 166 4.69 -11.76 3.31
C LEU A 166 6.16 -12.19 3.45
N ALA A 167 6.51 -12.81 4.59
CA ALA A 167 7.84 -13.34 4.82
C ALA A 167 8.22 -14.40 3.78
N TYR A 168 7.29 -15.32 3.48
CA TYR A 168 7.48 -16.39 2.49
C TYR A 168 7.78 -15.84 1.09
N ILE A 169 6.99 -14.86 0.63
CA ILE A 169 7.18 -14.22 -0.67
C ILE A 169 8.52 -13.47 -0.70
N ILE A 170 8.79 -12.62 0.30
CA ILE A 170 10.03 -11.83 0.38
C ILE A 170 11.26 -12.74 0.39
N ASP A 171 11.20 -13.88 1.08
CA ASP A 171 12.31 -14.85 1.12
C ASP A 171 12.66 -15.42 -0.27
N ARG A 172 11.66 -15.55 -1.16
CA ARG A 172 11.82 -16.09 -2.52
C ARG A 172 12.07 -15.05 -3.60
N VAL A 173 11.91 -13.76 -3.31
CA VAL A 173 12.31 -12.70 -4.22
C VAL A 173 13.84 -12.59 -4.23
N GLU A 174 14.46 -12.58 -5.40
CA GLU A 174 15.92 -12.58 -5.56
C GLU A 174 16.53 -11.23 -5.18
N ASP A 175 16.02 -10.14 -5.74
CA ASP A 175 16.48 -8.78 -5.41
C ASP A 175 15.80 -8.24 -4.15
N LYS A 176 16.42 -8.51 -2.99
CA LYS A 176 15.94 -8.06 -1.67
C LYS A 176 15.94 -6.54 -1.50
N SER A 177 16.64 -5.81 -2.35
CA SER A 177 16.68 -4.34 -2.29
C SER A 177 15.45 -3.69 -2.90
N ARG A 178 14.76 -4.42 -3.78
CA ARG A 178 13.58 -3.96 -4.54
C ARG A 178 12.30 -4.70 -4.18
N VAL A 179 12.21 -5.28 -2.99
CA VAL A 179 10.99 -5.84 -2.43
C VAL A 179 10.71 -5.26 -1.06
N GLY A 180 9.44 -5.11 -0.72
CA GLY A 180 8.99 -4.67 0.59
C GLY A 180 7.54 -5.03 0.81
N TYR A 181 6.98 -4.54 1.91
CA TYR A 181 5.57 -4.74 2.21
C TYR A 181 4.91 -3.45 2.71
N CYS A 182 3.59 -3.42 2.60
CA CYS A 182 2.68 -2.42 3.16
C CYS A 182 1.76 -3.12 4.16
N ILE A 183 1.42 -2.43 5.24
CA ILE A 183 0.40 -2.89 6.20
C ILE A 183 -0.83 -1.99 6.11
N ASP A 184 -1.94 -2.58 5.68
CA ASP A 184 -3.27 -2.01 5.86
C ASP A 184 -3.82 -2.42 7.23
N THR A 185 -4.23 -1.43 8.04
CA THR A 185 -4.71 -1.67 9.41
C THR A 185 -6.07 -2.36 9.45
N CYS A 186 -6.98 -2.05 8.52
CA CYS A 186 -8.27 -2.75 8.38
C CYS A 186 -8.05 -4.21 7.98
N HIS A 187 -7.18 -4.46 7.00
CA HIS A 187 -6.85 -5.81 6.55
C HIS A 187 -6.20 -6.64 7.66
N ALA A 188 -5.24 -6.08 8.39
CA ALA A 188 -4.60 -6.76 9.52
C ALA A 188 -5.63 -7.12 10.59
N PHE A 189 -6.50 -6.18 10.97
CA PHE A 189 -7.55 -6.42 11.95
C PHE A 189 -8.56 -7.47 11.49
N ALA A 190 -9.03 -7.37 10.25
CA ALA A 190 -9.91 -8.37 9.65
C ALA A 190 -9.25 -9.75 9.55
N ALA A 191 -7.94 -9.82 9.35
CA ALA A 191 -7.17 -11.08 9.35
C ALA A 191 -7.00 -11.68 10.75
N GLY A 192 -7.23 -10.93 11.82
CA GLY A 192 -7.15 -11.41 13.21
C GLY A 192 -6.00 -10.82 14.04
N TYR A 193 -5.28 -9.84 13.49
CA TYR A 193 -4.24 -9.10 14.22
C TYR A 193 -4.88 -7.93 14.96
N ASP A 194 -4.96 -8.04 16.28
CA ASP A 194 -5.63 -7.05 17.11
C ASP A 194 -4.87 -5.73 17.16
N LEU A 195 -5.57 -4.64 16.90
CA LEU A 195 -5.07 -3.27 16.96
C LEU A 195 -5.94 -2.38 17.87
N SER A 196 -6.90 -2.95 18.61
CA SER A 196 -7.92 -2.20 19.35
C SER A 196 -7.40 -1.45 20.59
N SER A 197 -6.14 -1.62 20.96
CA SER A 197 -5.51 -0.92 22.08
C SER A 197 -4.00 -0.77 21.87
N ALA A 198 -3.35 0.12 22.63
CA ALA A 198 -1.90 0.29 22.56
C ALA A 198 -1.14 -1.03 22.85
N ALA A 199 -1.60 -1.80 23.83
CA ALA A 199 -1.00 -3.11 24.17
C ALA A 199 -1.19 -4.14 23.03
N ALA A 200 -2.35 -4.13 22.37
CA ALA A 200 -2.62 -4.99 21.21
C ALA A 200 -1.76 -4.58 20.01
N CYS A 201 -1.62 -3.28 19.75
CA CYS A 201 -0.71 -2.75 18.73
C CYS A 201 0.74 -3.19 18.98
N ASP A 202 1.24 -3.05 20.23
CA ASP A 202 2.58 -3.51 20.61
C ASP A 202 2.79 -5.00 20.32
N ALA A 203 1.84 -5.84 20.70
CA ALA A 203 1.90 -7.27 20.49
C ALA A 203 1.88 -7.61 18.97
N THR A 204 1.00 -6.96 18.23
CA THR A 204 0.85 -7.17 16.77
C THR A 204 2.09 -6.72 16.00
N PHE A 205 2.61 -5.52 16.25
CA PHE A 205 3.82 -5.04 15.56
C PHE A 205 5.09 -5.77 16.02
N ALA A 206 5.15 -6.25 17.27
CA ALA A 206 6.23 -7.14 17.70
C ALA A 206 6.16 -8.52 17.01
N LEU A 207 4.96 -9.06 16.78
CA LEU A 207 4.78 -10.28 15.99
C LEU A 207 5.17 -10.05 14.52
N LEU A 208 4.74 -8.95 13.93
CA LEU A 208 5.11 -8.57 12.57
C LEU A 208 6.63 -8.54 12.39
N ASP A 209 7.36 -7.83 13.26
CA ASP A 209 8.82 -7.67 13.16
C ASP A 209 9.57 -9.01 13.33
N ARG A 210 9.06 -9.91 14.17
CA ARG A 210 9.62 -11.28 14.31
C ARG A 210 9.34 -12.15 13.10
N THR A 211 8.25 -11.90 12.35
CA THR A 211 7.83 -12.71 11.21
C THR A 211 8.44 -12.19 9.91
N VAL A 212 8.36 -10.90 9.67
CA VAL A 212 8.94 -10.22 8.51
C VAL A 212 9.62 -8.93 8.96
N PRO A 213 10.96 -8.81 8.79
CA PRO A 213 11.71 -7.69 9.37
C PRO A 213 11.19 -6.33 8.93
N MET A 214 11.06 -5.38 9.89
CA MET A 214 10.60 -4.01 9.67
C MET A 214 11.39 -3.25 8.59
N LYS A 215 12.64 -3.62 8.32
CA LYS A 215 13.44 -3.02 7.24
C LYS A 215 12.81 -3.13 5.85
N TYR A 216 11.85 -4.05 5.66
CA TYR A 216 11.09 -4.23 4.42
C TYR A 216 9.77 -3.44 4.40
N LEU A 217 9.34 -2.85 5.49
CA LEU A 217 8.13 -1.99 5.52
C LEU A 217 8.39 -0.74 4.67
N ARG A 218 7.46 -0.43 3.76
CA ARG A 218 7.57 0.70 2.81
C ARG A 218 6.46 1.71 2.90
N GLY A 219 5.40 1.41 3.63
CA GLY A 219 4.25 2.27 3.84
C GLY A 219 3.16 1.57 4.62
N MET A 220 2.13 2.31 4.96
CA MET A 220 0.92 1.74 5.58
C MET A 220 -0.32 2.37 4.97
N HIS A 221 -1.41 1.61 4.90
CA HIS A 221 -2.75 2.14 4.76
C HIS A 221 -3.39 2.23 6.15
N LEU A 222 -3.87 3.43 6.49
CA LEU A 222 -4.49 3.72 7.79
C LEU A 222 -6.01 3.76 7.65
N ASN A 223 -6.63 2.61 7.77
CA ASN A 223 -8.07 2.44 7.61
C ASN A 223 -8.66 1.82 8.89
N ASP A 224 -9.74 2.40 9.41
CA ASP A 224 -10.52 1.73 10.44
C ASP A 224 -11.40 0.62 9.81
N ALA A 225 -11.89 -0.31 10.60
CA ALA A 225 -12.64 -1.46 10.13
C ALA A 225 -14.11 -1.39 10.51
N MET A 226 -15.01 -1.60 9.54
CA MET A 226 -16.45 -1.72 9.83
C MET A 226 -16.82 -3.06 10.48
N LYS A 227 -15.95 -4.07 10.37
CA LYS A 227 -16.23 -5.44 10.80
C LYS A 227 -15.35 -5.82 12.00
N PRO A 228 -15.79 -6.78 12.83
CA PRO A 228 -15.04 -7.17 14.01
C PRO A 228 -13.71 -7.87 13.66
N LEU A 229 -12.83 -7.97 14.66
CA LEU A 229 -11.57 -8.70 14.61
C LEU A 229 -11.75 -10.11 14.05
N GLY A 230 -10.90 -10.50 13.10
CA GLY A 230 -10.90 -11.83 12.51
C GLY A 230 -12.06 -12.13 11.55
N SER A 231 -12.83 -11.10 11.16
CA SER A 231 -14.00 -11.25 10.28
C SER A 231 -13.70 -11.76 8.88
N ARG A 232 -12.46 -11.61 8.41
CA ARG A 232 -12.06 -11.87 7.01
C ARG A 232 -12.86 -11.07 5.98
N VAL A 233 -13.33 -9.87 6.36
CA VAL A 233 -14.11 -9.00 5.50
C VAL A 233 -13.43 -7.64 5.39
N ASP A 234 -13.01 -7.31 4.19
CA ASP A 234 -12.46 -6.01 3.84
C ASP A 234 -13.59 -4.98 3.70
N ARG A 235 -13.71 -4.11 4.69
CA ARG A 235 -14.66 -2.96 4.69
C ARG A 235 -14.08 -1.86 5.58
N HIS A 236 -13.56 -0.83 4.93
CA HIS A 236 -13.00 0.34 5.59
C HIS A 236 -14.09 1.18 6.26
N ALA A 237 -13.78 1.76 7.41
CA ALA A 237 -14.55 2.77 8.11
C ALA A 237 -13.76 4.08 8.18
N PRO A 238 -14.43 5.23 8.39
CA PRO A 238 -13.76 6.47 8.72
C PRO A 238 -12.90 6.32 9.98
N LEU A 239 -11.82 7.08 10.04
CA LEU A 239 -10.81 7.01 11.09
C LEU A 239 -11.43 7.21 12.49
N GLY A 240 -11.29 6.21 13.36
CA GLY A 240 -11.83 6.23 14.73
C GLY A 240 -13.32 5.98 14.86
N GLU A 241 -14.03 5.66 13.78
CA GLU A 241 -15.47 5.35 13.78
C GLU A 241 -15.78 3.87 13.55
N GLY A 242 -14.75 3.07 13.35
CA GLY A 242 -14.86 1.62 13.19
C GLY A 242 -14.59 0.84 14.46
N THR A 243 -14.32 -0.44 14.30
CA THR A 243 -14.13 -1.39 15.40
C THR A 243 -12.66 -1.44 15.90
N ILE A 244 -11.72 -0.89 15.15
CA ILE A 244 -10.33 -0.70 15.59
C ILE A 244 -10.26 0.46 16.59
N GLY A 245 -10.86 1.60 16.24
CA GLY A 245 -10.92 2.80 17.07
C GLY A 245 -9.66 3.67 16.99
N LEU A 246 -9.76 4.88 17.53
CA LEU A 246 -8.75 5.94 17.38
C LEU A 246 -7.41 5.62 18.08
N GLU A 247 -7.41 4.73 19.05
CA GLU A 247 -6.21 4.41 19.85
C GLU A 247 -5.12 3.75 19.00
N ALA A 248 -5.47 2.90 18.02
CA ALA A 248 -4.53 2.33 17.07
C ALA A 248 -3.79 3.43 16.27
N PHE A 249 -4.54 4.41 15.79
CA PHE A 249 -3.99 5.49 14.97
C PHE A 249 -3.14 6.45 15.82
N ARG A 250 -3.51 6.67 17.08
CA ARG A 250 -2.67 7.37 18.06
C ARG A 250 -1.33 6.64 18.24
N TYR A 251 -1.38 5.33 18.46
CA TYR A 251 -0.19 4.50 18.63
C TYR A 251 0.72 4.59 17.40
N ILE A 252 0.18 4.38 16.19
CA ILE A 252 0.94 4.43 14.95
C ILE A 252 1.50 5.84 14.68
N ALA A 253 0.71 6.88 14.91
CA ALA A 253 1.14 8.26 14.72
C ALA A 253 2.28 8.67 15.65
N ALA A 254 2.32 8.14 16.88
CA ALA A 254 3.37 8.41 17.85
C ALA A 254 4.64 7.56 17.66
N ASP A 255 4.58 6.41 17.00
CA ASP A 255 5.67 5.43 16.91
C ASP A 255 6.69 5.81 15.83
N SER A 256 7.96 5.98 16.24
CA SER A 256 9.06 6.35 15.34
C SER A 256 9.44 5.26 14.33
N ARG A 257 9.03 4.00 14.53
CA ARG A 257 9.26 2.93 13.54
C ARG A 257 8.63 3.26 12.18
N PHE A 258 7.60 4.09 12.17
CA PHE A 258 6.84 4.49 10.98
C PHE A 258 7.22 5.89 10.45
N ASP A 259 8.33 6.46 10.91
CA ASP A 259 8.84 7.73 10.40
C ASP A 259 9.45 7.57 9.00
N GLY A 260 9.31 8.58 8.15
CA GLY A 260 9.91 8.63 6.81
C GLY A 260 9.18 7.80 5.75
N MET A 261 7.98 7.27 6.04
CA MET A 261 7.19 6.51 5.08
C MET A 261 5.78 7.09 4.86
N PRO A 262 5.11 6.77 3.75
CA PRO A 262 3.73 7.15 3.50
C PRO A 262 2.76 6.38 4.39
N LEU A 263 1.85 7.10 5.02
CA LEU A 263 0.76 6.61 5.85
C LEU A 263 -0.55 7.13 5.24
N ILE A 264 -1.22 6.27 4.47
CA ILE A 264 -2.22 6.66 3.49
C ILE A 264 -3.62 6.22 3.93
N LEU A 265 -4.58 7.14 3.88
CA LEU A 265 -5.99 6.87 4.08
C LEU A 265 -6.64 6.34 2.80
N GLU A 266 -7.45 5.29 2.95
CA GLU A 266 -8.39 4.79 1.94
C GLU A 266 -9.79 4.70 2.54
N THR A 267 -10.08 5.56 3.50
CA THR A 267 -11.39 5.67 4.15
C THR A 267 -12.47 6.06 3.14
N PRO A 268 -13.73 5.60 3.31
CA PRO A 268 -14.73 5.61 2.25
C PRO A 268 -15.27 7.00 1.88
N ASP A 269 -15.04 8.03 2.69
CA ASP A 269 -15.55 9.40 2.47
C ASP A 269 -14.40 10.38 2.20
N GLU A 270 -14.14 10.64 0.91
CA GLU A 270 -13.08 11.54 0.46
C GLU A 270 -13.22 12.99 1.03
N SER A 271 -14.45 13.44 1.32
CA SER A 271 -14.69 14.77 1.88
C SER A 271 -14.13 14.93 3.29
N ARG A 272 -13.84 13.83 3.99
CA ARG A 272 -13.30 13.78 5.36
C ARG A 272 -11.78 13.72 5.40
N TRP A 273 -11.09 13.34 4.33
CA TRP A 273 -9.64 13.12 4.33
C TRP A 273 -8.83 14.30 4.88
N ALA A 274 -9.21 15.54 4.52
CA ALA A 274 -8.52 16.72 5.06
C ALA A 274 -8.63 16.82 6.59
N ALA A 275 -9.76 16.42 7.17
CA ALA A 275 -9.96 16.39 8.63
C ALA A 275 -9.22 15.21 9.28
N GLU A 276 -9.30 14.02 8.69
CA GLU A 276 -8.60 12.81 9.17
C GLU A 276 -7.08 12.98 9.15
N ILE A 277 -6.50 13.61 8.11
CA ILE A 277 -5.08 13.95 8.02
C ILE A 277 -4.67 14.93 9.15
N ARG A 278 -5.51 15.93 9.45
CA ARG A 278 -5.24 16.84 10.58
C ARG A 278 -5.24 16.08 11.90
N THR A 279 -6.25 15.23 12.13
CA THR A 279 -6.31 14.37 13.34
C THR A 279 -5.04 13.52 13.49
N LEU A 280 -4.57 12.86 12.43
CA LEU A 280 -3.33 12.07 12.49
C LEU A 280 -2.10 12.91 12.86
N ARG A 281 -2.00 14.15 12.38
CA ARG A 281 -0.92 15.07 12.77
C ARG A 281 -1.00 15.49 14.23
N GLU A 282 -2.19 15.84 14.69
CA GLU A 282 -2.43 16.18 16.10
C GLU A 282 -2.06 15.01 17.02
N LEU A 283 -2.42 13.78 16.64
CA LEU A 283 -2.05 12.56 17.36
C LEU A 283 -0.52 12.33 17.39
N ALA A 284 0.18 12.67 16.30
CA ALA A 284 1.64 12.55 16.24
C ALA A 284 2.37 13.61 17.09
N GLU A 285 1.76 14.79 17.28
CA GLU A 285 2.32 15.89 18.09
C GLU A 285 2.03 15.75 19.59
N ALA A 286 0.98 15.00 19.97
CA ALA A 286 0.54 14.80 21.34
C ALA A 286 1.42 13.79 22.14
N ARG A 287 2.74 13.78 21.90
CA ARG A 287 3.74 12.89 22.56
C ARG A 287 4.01 13.29 24.00
#